data_6b94a0f26172aaad322ef3974528874f
#
_entry.id   6b94a0f26172aaad322ef3974528874f
#
_cell.length_a   1.000
_cell.length_b   1.000
_cell.length_c   1.000
_cell.angle_alpha   90.00
_cell.angle_beta   90.00
_cell.angle_gamma   90.00
#
_symmetry.space_group_name_H-M   'P 1'
#
loop_
_entity.id
_entity.type
_entity.pdbx_description
1 polymer ?
#
loop_
_entity_poly.entity_id
_entity_poly.type
_entity_poly.pdbx_seq_one_letter_code
_entity_poly.pdbx_strand_id
1 'polypeptide(L)'
;MGVLKLNINNIEHNYGMLWIGIYPTEASFLDKNSAILYSVKDPKKNVEAVIINDLDYGDYAVAIFHDLNNNGTLDLNWLGIPSEPYAFSKPLNSKWKIPNFWDVRINLYQSQKTVNATLNSWWDQ
;
A
#
# COMPACT_ATOMS: atom_id res chain seq x y z
N MET A 1 10.70 -5.85 -18.31
CA MET A 1 10.50 -5.24 -16.97
C MET A 1 9.67 -3.99 -17.11
N GLY A 2 8.90 -3.69 -16.11
CA GLY A 2 8.03 -2.54 -16.13
C GLY A 2 8.28 -1.58 -14.97
N VAL A 3 7.68 -0.40 -15.09
CA VAL A 3 7.69 0.64 -14.07
C VAL A 3 6.29 0.75 -13.48
N LEU A 4 6.20 0.73 -12.15
CA LEU A 4 4.96 0.96 -11.45
C LEU A 4 4.99 2.35 -10.83
N LYS A 5 4.04 3.20 -11.23
CA LYS A 5 3.87 4.51 -10.63
C LYS A 5 2.69 4.47 -9.67
N LEU A 6 2.97 4.73 -8.41
CA LEU A 6 1.93 4.80 -7.38
C LEU A 6 1.65 6.26 -7.07
N ASN A 7 0.41 6.67 -7.23
CA ASN A 7 -0.09 7.95 -6.76
C ASN A 7 -0.86 7.70 -5.48
N ILE A 8 -0.29 8.09 -4.35
CA ILE A 8 -0.89 7.88 -3.04
C ILE A 8 -1.58 9.16 -2.64
N ASN A 9 -2.90 9.10 -2.48
CA ASN A 9 -3.76 10.26 -2.24
C ASN A 9 -4.25 10.28 -0.79
N ASN A 10 -4.79 11.43 -0.38
CA ASN A 10 -5.40 11.62 0.93
C ASN A 10 -4.41 11.45 2.08
N ILE A 11 -3.19 11.93 1.89
CA ILE A 11 -2.19 11.94 2.93
C ILE A 11 -2.49 13.12 3.85
N GLU A 12 -2.90 12.86 5.08
CA GLU A 12 -3.34 13.89 6.02
C GLU A 12 -2.20 14.48 6.84
N HIS A 13 -1.08 13.77 6.94
CA HIS A 13 0.05 14.15 7.78
C HIS A 13 1.36 14.11 6.99
N ASN A 14 2.21 15.12 7.18
CA ASN A 14 3.51 15.19 6.52
C ASN A 14 4.65 14.73 7.42
N TYR A 15 4.36 13.83 8.34
CA TYR A 15 5.36 13.22 9.21
C TYR A 15 5.16 11.70 9.24
N GLY A 16 6.08 11.01 9.88
CA GLY A 16 6.04 9.55 9.94
C GLY A 16 6.61 8.91 8.69
N MET A 17 6.18 7.72 8.39
CA MET A 17 6.72 6.92 7.29
C MET A 17 5.58 6.30 6.49
N LEU A 18 5.58 6.49 5.19
CA LEU A 18 4.73 5.68 4.30
C LEU A 18 5.47 4.38 4.01
N TRP A 19 4.87 3.27 4.35
CA TRP A 19 5.38 1.95 4.01
C TRP A 19 4.58 1.40 2.83
N ILE A 20 5.30 0.88 1.84
CA ILE A 20 4.71 0.33 0.62
C ILE A 20 5.25 -1.08 0.46
N GLY A 21 4.36 -2.06 0.56
CA GLY A 21 4.68 -3.46 0.34
C GLY A 21 4.16 -3.91 -1.00
N ILE A 22 5.02 -4.52 -1.80
CA ILE A 22 4.67 -5.05 -3.12
C ILE A 22 4.83 -6.56 -3.05
N TYR A 23 3.75 -7.27 -3.32
CA TYR A 23 3.65 -8.72 -3.12
C TYR A 23 3.44 -9.41 -4.45
N PRO A 24 4.40 -10.22 -4.91
CA PRO A 24 4.29 -10.86 -6.23
C PRO A 24 3.42 -12.11 -6.27
N THR A 25 3.03 -12.66 -5.11
CA THR A 25 2.26 -13.90 -5.06
C THR A 25 1.20 -13.85 -3.97
N GLU A 26 0.18 -14.70 -4.11
CA GLU A 26 -0.81 -14.88 -3.06
C GLU A 26 -0.18 -15.35 -1.75
N ALA A 27 0.78 -16.27 -1.83
CA ALA A 27 1.45 -16.80 -0.65
C ALA A 27 2.25 -15.74 0.10
N SER A 28 2.79 -14.73 -0.61
CA SER A 28 3.57 -13.66 0.00
C SER A 28 2.71 -12.54 0.55
N PHE A 29 1.42 -12.50 0.19
CA PHE A 29 0.58 -11.33 0.49
C PHE A 29 0.48 -11.07 1.99
N LEU A 30 0.80 -9.83 2.35
CA LEU A 30 0.84 -9.32 3.74
C LEU A 30 1.91 -9.98 4.61
N ASP A 31 2.82 -10.76 4.03
CA ASP A 31 4.00 -11.24 4.72
C ASP A 31 5.12 -10.22 4.54
N LYS A 32 5.41 -9.47 5.58
CA LYS A 32 6.44 -8.42 5.57
C LYS A 32 7.80 -8.93 5.09
N ASN A 33 8.14 -10.16 5.40
CA ASN A 33 9.43 -10.73 5.04
C ASN A 33 9.52 -11.15 3.56
N SER A 34 8.38 -11.26 2.90
CA SER A 34 8.30 -11.67 1.49
C SER A 34 8.01 -10.51 0.55
N ALA A 35 7.77 -9.33 1.08
CA ALA A 35 7.44 -8.15 0.28
C ALA A 35 8.68 -7.48 -0.30
N ILE A 36 8.49 -6.85 -1.45
CA ILE A 36 9.42 -5.82 -1.92
C ILE A 36 8.99 -4.55 -1.18
N LEU A 37 9.84 -4.04 -0.29
CA LEU A 37 9.49 -2.93 0.57
C LEU A 37 10.09 -1.61 0.10
N TYR A 38 9.26 -0.59 0.08
CA TYR A 38 9.65 0.80 -0.14
C TYR A 38 9.13 1.64 1.00
N SER A 39 9.79 2.76 1.26
CA SER A 39 9.34 3.69 2.30
C SER A 39 9.58 5.12 1.85
N VAL A 40 8.72 6.03 2.32
CA VAL A 40 8.86 7.47 2.11
C VAL A 40 8.78 8.12 3.48
N LYS A 41 9.88 8.76 3.89
CA LYS A 41 9.94 9.47 5.16
C LYS A 41 9.37 10.87 5.00
N ASP A 42 8.55 11.29 5.95
CA ASP A 42 7.93 12.61 5.96
C ASP A 42 7.27 12.92 4.61
N PRO A 43 6.23 12.15 4.24
CA PRO A 43 5.62 12.29 2.92
C PRO A 43 4.98 13.66 2.74
N LYS A 44 4.80 14.04 1.49
CA LYS A 44 4.06 15.26 1.17
C LYS A 44 2.61 15.12 1.56
N LYS A 45 2.04 16.18 2.08
CA LYS A 45 0.62 16.22 2.40
C LYS A 45 -0.20 16.21 1.11
N ASN A 46 -1.33 15.56 1.13
CA ASN A 46 -2.28 15.35 0.04
C ASN A 46 -1.87 14.22 -0.92
N VAL A 47 -0.82 14.39 -1.72
CA VAL A 47 -0.44 13.40 -2.73
C VAL A 47 1.06 13.19 -2.74
N GLU A 48 1.46 11.93 -2.77
CA GLU A 48 2.85 11.51 -2.95
C GLU A 48 2.92 10.54 -4.14
N ALA A 49 3.80 10.81 -5.09
CA ALA A 49 4.04 9.91 -6.22
C ALA A 49 5.30 9.09 -5.96
N VAL A 50 5.20 7.78 -6.09
CA VAL A 50 6.31 6.87 -5.90
C VAL A 50 6.53 6.08 -7.18
N ILE A 51 7.78 6.09 -7.68
CA ILE A 51 8.15 5.39 -8.90
C ILE A 51 8.96 4.16 -8.53
N ILE A 52 8.48 3.00 -8.94
CA ILE A 52 9.14 1.73 -8.69
C ILE A 52 9.60 1.16 -10.02
N ASN A 53 10.92 1.10 -10.20
CA ASN A 53 11.54 0.68 -11.45
C ASN A 53 11.90 -0.80 -11.44
N ASP A 54 12.06 -1.36 -12.62
CA ASP A 54 12.68 -2.67 -12.84
C ASP A 54 11.91 -3.83 -12.18
N LEU A 55 10.58 -3.74 -12.17
CA LEU A 55 9.76 -4.86 -11.75
C LEU A 55 9.58 -5.84 -12.91
N ASP A 56 9.74 -7.12 -12.62
CA ASP A 56 9.41 -8.16 -13.59
C ASP A 56 7.94 -8.07 -13.96
N TYR A 57 7.60 -8.40 -15.20
CA TYR A 57 6.20 -8.50 -15.58
C TYR A 57 5.51 -9.58 -14.76
N GLY A 58 4.34 -9.30 -14.30
CA GLY A 58 3.59 -10.21 -13.47
C GLY A 58 2.41 -9.54 -12.79
N ASP A 59 1.76 -10.32 -11.96
CA ASP A 59 0.67 -9.83 -11.11
C ASP A 59 1.25 -9.44 -9.75
N TYR A 60 0.74 -8.34 -9.20
CA TYR A 60 1.19 -7.84 -7.91
C TYR A 60 0.01 -7.34 -7.09
N ALA A 61 0.12 -7.46 -5.78
CA ALA A 61 -0.72 -6.72 -4.86
C ALA A 61 0.13 -5.69 -4.14
N VAL A 62 -0.43 -4.53 -3.87
CA VAL A 62 0.27 -3.45 -3.17
C VAL A 62 -0.54 -3.09 -1.93
N ALA A 63 0.15 -3.04 -0.79
CA ALA A 63 -0.41 -2.57 0.47
C ALA A 63 0.41 -1.39 0.97
N ILE A 64 -0.28 -0.35 1.42
CA ILE A 64 0.34 0.90 1.85
C ILE A 64 -0.23 1.24 3.22
N PHE A 65 0.62 1.65 4.16
CA PHE A 65 0.14 2.24 5.39
C PHE A 65 1.00 3.43 5.81
N HIS A 66 0.38 4.36 6.52
CA HIS A 66 1.08 5.53 7.03
C HIS A 66 1.40 5.33 8.49
N ASP A 67 2.66 4.97 8.76
CA ASP A 67 3.19 4.71 10.09
C ASP A 67 3.47 6.05 10.78
N LEU A 68 2.51 6.54 11.53
CA LEU A 68 2.57 7.87 12.11
C LEU A 68 3.54 7.97 13.28
N ASN A 69 3.79 6.88 13.97
CA ASN A 69 4.68 6.83 15.13
C ASN A 69 6.04 6.20 14.86
N ASN A 70 6.33 5.87 13.59
CA ASN A 70 7.62 5.31 13.15
C ASN A 70 8.01 4.02 13.87
N ASN A 71 7.04 3.17 14.21
CA ASN A 71 7.35 1.90 14.88
C ASN A 71 7.59 0.74 13.91
N GLY A 72 7.42 0.96 12.60
CA GLY A 72 7.67 -0.05 11.58
C GLY A 72 6.56 -1.06 11.38
N THR A 73 5.45 -0.92 12.08
CA THR A 73 4.30 -1.84 11.96
C THR A 73 3.00 -1.06 11.87
N LEU A 74 2.02 -1.65 11.19
CA LEU A 74 0.66 -1.11 11.19
C LEU A 74 0.05 -1.36 12.57
N ASP A 75 -0.26 -0.28 13.27
CA ASP A 75 -0.85 -0.37 14.60
C ASP A 75 -2.31 -0.79 14.50
N LEU A 76 -2.67 -1.73 15.34
CA LEU A 76 -4.04 -2.22 15.48
C LEU A 76 -4.52 -1.90 16.90
N ASN A 77 -5.81 -1.60 17.04
CA ASN A 77 -6.39 -1.47 18.36
C ASN A 77 -6.65 -2.87 18.94
N TRP A 78 -7.21 -2.93 20.15
CA TRP A 78 -7.44 -4.21 20.84
C TRP A 78 -8.45 -5.12 20.13
N LEU A 79 -9.24 -4.58 19.18
CA LEU A 79 -10.14 -5.36 18.33
C LEU A 79 -9.48 -5.85 17.03
N GLY A 80 -8.21 -5.53 16.81
CA GLY A 80 -7.52 -5.85 15.56
C GLY A 80 -7.82 -4.89 14.42
N ILE A 81 -8.39 -3.74 14.71
CA ILE A 81 -8.75 -2.73 13.71
C ILE A 81 -7.56 -1.80 13.51
N PRO A 82 -7.15 -1.52 12.24
CA PRO A 82 -6.05 -0.60 12.00
C PRO A 82 -6.34 0.79 12.57
N SER A 83 -5.38 1.33 13.34
CA SER A 83 -5.47 2.67 13.91
C SER A 83 -4.76 3.72 13.06
N GLU A 84 -4.03 3.30 12.04
CA GLU A 84 -3.32 4.19 11.12
C GLU A 84 -3.90 4.09 9.72
N PRO A 85 -3.78 5.17 8.90
CA PRO A 85 -4.30 5.14 7.54
C PRO A 85 -3.65 4.07 6.68
N TYR A 86 -4.42 3.45 5.80
CA TYR A 86 -3.93 2.38 4.94
C TYR A 86 -4.64 2.42 3.58
N ALA A 87 -4.05 1.75 2.61
CA ALA A 87 -4.61 1.61 1.27
C ALA A 87 -4.09 0.33 0.62
N PHE A 88 -4.81 -0.11 -0.40
CA PHE A 88 -4.39 -1.23 -1.25
C PHE A 88 -4.40 -0.79 -2.70
N SER A 89 -3.83 -1.62 -3.56
CA SER A 89 -3.74 -1.33 -5.00
C SER A 89 -5.10 -1.21 -5.68
N LYS A 90 -6.16 -1.71 -5.06
CA LYS A 90 -7.54 -1.51 -5.49
C LYS A 90 -8.40 -1.19 -4.28
N PRO A 91 -9.50 -0.42 -4.46
CA PRO A 91 -10.42 -0.14 -3.37
C PRO A 91 -11.04 -1.41 -2.81
N LEU A 92 -11.28 -1.42 -1.50
CA LEU A 92 -11.93 -2.55 -0.84
C LEU A 92 -13.45 -2.44 -0.97
N ASN A 93 -14.09 -3.60 -1.18
CA ASN A 93 -15.53 -3.68 -1.22
C ASN A 93 -16.16 -3.75 0.17
N SER A 94 -15.38 -4.12 1.19
CA SER A 94 -15.87 -4.25 2.55
C SER A 94 -14.76 -3.91 3.53
N LYS A 95 -15.07 -3.04 4.48
CA LYS A 95 -14.13 -2.67 5.55
C LYS A 95 -14.02 -3.71 6.65
N TRP A 96 -14.91 -4.69 6.68
CA TRP A 96 -14.94 -5.72 7.72
C TRP A 96 -14.04 -6.91 7.40
N LYS A 97 -13.38 -6.89 6.26
CA LYS A 97 -12.64 -8.03 5.77
C LYS A 97 -11.28 -7.59 5.25
N ILE A 98 -10.23 -8.26 5.70
CA ILE A 98 -8.91 -8.10 5.10
C ILE A 98 -8.99 -8.70 3.68
N PRO A 99 -8.55 -7.96 2.65
CA PRO A 99 -8.62 -8.47 1.28
C PRO A 99 -7.65 -9.63 1.10
N ASN A 100 -7.93 -10.49 0.12
CA ASN A 100 -6.93 -11.44 -0.33
C ASN A 100 -6.17 -10.83 -1.52
N PHE A 101 -5.12 -11.53 -1.96
CA PHE A 101 -4.28 -11.08 -3.08
C PHE A 101 -5.13 -10.79 -4.33
N TRP A 102 -6.09 -11.65 -4.63
CA TRP A 102 -6.91 -11.55 -5.84
C TRP A 102 -7.86 -10.37 -5.83
N ASP A 103 -8.27 -9.91 -4.64
CA ASP A 103 -9.16 -8.75 -4.51
C ASP A 103 -8.48 -7.44 -4.92
N VAL A 104 -7.17 -7.35 -4.73
CA VAL A 104 -6.43 -6.10 -4.94
C VAL A 104 -5.33 -6.24 -5.98
N ARG A 105 -5.26 -7.36 -6.66
CA ARG A 105 -4.25 -7.65 -7.67
C ARG A 105 -4.28 -6.66 -8.82
N ILE A 106 -3.10 -6.25 -9.26
CA ILE A 106 -2.89 -5.48 -10.48
C ILE A 106 -2.01 -6.28 -11.44
N ASN A 107 -2.14 -6.00 -12.72
CA ASN A 107 -1.37 -6.66 -13.76
C ASN A 107 -0.33 -5.69 -14.30
N LEU A 108 0.95 -6.06 -14.21
CA LEU A 108 2.04 -5.27 -14.78
C LEU A 108 2.62 -6.04 -15.96
N TYR A 109 2.10 -5.78 -17.17
CA TYR A 109 2.54 -6.43 -18.41
C TYR A 109 2.85 -5.42 -19.50
N GLN A 110 3.11 -4.18 -19.13
CA GLN A 110 3.49 -3.10 -20.01
C GLN A 110 4.66 -2.33 -19.42
N SER A 111 5.28 -1.46 -20.22
CA SER A 111 6.45 -0.71 -19.79
C SER A 111 6.18 0.21 -18.60
N GLN A 112 4.96 0.68 -18.44
CA GLN A 112 4.57 1.52 -17.30
C GLN A 112 3.11 1.30 -16.96
N LYS A 113 2.82 1.21 -15.66
CA LYS A 113 1.46 1.18 -15.14
C LYS A 113 1.32 2.18 -14.00
N THR A 114 0.24 2.93 -14.02
CA THR A 114 -0.09 3.89 -12.96
C THR A 114 -1.22 3.32 -12.10
N VAL A 115 -1.04 3.37 -10.80
CA VAL A 115 -2.03 2.94 -9.83
C VAL A 115 -2.28 4.10 -8.87
N ASN A 116 -3.55 4.40 -8.64
CA ASN A 116 -3.97 5.41 -7.68
C ASN A 116 -4.48 4.71 -6.43
N ALA A 117 -3.88 5.02 -5.29
CA ALA A 117 -4.26 4.46 -4.00
C ALA A 117 -4.65 5.61 -3.07
N THR A 118 -5.78 5.47 -2.40
CA THR A 118 -6.29 6.50 -1.50
C THR A 118 -6.21 5.98 -0.07
N LEU A 119 -5.46 6.69 0.78
CA LEU A 119 -5.36 6.35 2.18
C LEU A 119 -6.69 6.64 2.88
N ASN A 120 -7.15 5.68 3.64
CA ASN A 120 -8.34 5.81 4.46
C ASN A 120 -8.06 5.30 5.85
N SER A 121 -8.59 5.96 6.86
CA SER A 121 -8.62 5.35 8.17
C SER A 121 -9.81 4.39 8.25
N TRP A 122 -9.74 3.43 9.15
CA TRP A 122 -10.84 2.48 9.36
C TRP A 122 -12.17 3.18 9.60
N TRP A 123 -12.12 4.28 10.35
CA TRP A 123 -13.32 4.98 10.80
C TRP A 123 -13.98 5.85 9.71
N ASP A 124 -13.28 6.09 8.61
CA ASP A 124 -13.75 6.97 7.52
C ASP A 124 -14.40 6.20 6.37
N GLN A 125 -14.54 4.90 6.50
CA GLN A 125 -15.11 4.06 5.45
C GLN A 125 -16.59 3.77 5.63
#